data_48ca9d93e4dd92d01b2db4556f051ea8
#
_entry.id   48ca9d93e4dd92d01b2db4556f051ea8
#
_cell.length_a   1.000
_cell.length_b   1.000
_cell.length_c   1.000
_cell.angle_alpha   90.00
_cell.angle_beta   90.00
_cell.angle_gamma   90.00
#
_symmetry.space_group_name_H-M   'P 1'
#
loop_
_entity.id
_entity.type
_entity.pdbx_description
1 polymer ?
#
loop_
_entity_poly.entity_id
_entity_poly.type
_entity_poly.pdbx_seq_one_letter_code
_entity_poly.pdbx_strand_id
1 'polypeptide(L)'
;MHRELSFYFDTVLNFSGPVTGHNFLLRCIPADTPEQKILSYTLTVFPDASAARIGKDSFGNFVRAGRVAEAHDSFRYTLQGMAYRDDSLRVPEEAAPFYRYASPLTQPTPELAAFFAAQSAAGWRAAQQQTQNSITGNGAAQQQAQQFSGNSAPVLNALEKAKILCAKVHEHFTYTPGETNVMTTAGEAFAAAKGVCQDYAHALIVLCRMAGIPARYVSGLFTGEGASHAWVEIWMDGLWYGIDPTHDCPADEKYLKLCVGRDYSDCPIERGVFSGWAEQTQNVFTKVTG
;
A
#
# COMPACT_ATOMS: atom_id res chain seq x y z
N MET A 1 18.45 -8.61 -2.28
CA MET A 1 18.36 -9.84 -3.11
C MET A 1 17.51 -9.44 -4.30
N HIS A 2 17.83 -9.86 -5.52
CA HIS A 2 16.99 -9.54 -6.68
C HIS A 2 16.05 -10.70 -7.00
N ARG A 3 14.89 -10.40 -7.61
CA ARG A 3 13.89 -11.39 -7.95
C ARG A 3 13.20 -11.07 -9.27
N GLU A 4 13.05 -12.05 -10.14
CA GLU A 4 12.14 -11.98 -11.27
C GLU A 4 10.77 -12.49 -10.85
N LEU A 5 9.74 -11.74 -11.20
CA LEU A 5 8.35 -12.02 -10.88
C LEU A 5 7.57 -12.18 -12.18
N SER A 6 6.91 -13.32 -12.36
CA SER A 6 5.84 -13.46 -13.36
C SER A 6 4.52 -13.12 -12.69
N PHE A 7 3.70 -12.28 -13.33
CA PHE A 7 2.43 -11.85 -12.77
C PHE A 7 1.28 -12.03 -13.76
N TYR A 8 0.12 -12.37 -13.21
CA TYR A 8 -1.16 -12.43 -13.88
C TYR A 8 -2.21 -11.74 -13.00
N PHE A 9 -2.98 -10.83 -13.58
CA PHE A 9 -4.03 -10.09 -12.91
C PHE A 9 -5.25 -10.04 -13.82
N ASP A 10 -6.38 -10.55 -13.35
CA ASP A 10 -7.63 -10.63 -14.07
C ASP A 10 -8.76 -10.02 -13.25
N THR A 11 -9.52 -9.14 -13.84
CA THR A 11 -10.71 -8.55 -13.23
C THR A 11 -11.88 -8.62 -14.18
N VAL A 12 -13.00 -9.11 -13.64
CA VAL A 12 -14.27 -9.17 -14.36
C VAL A 12 -15.31 -8.40 -13.56
N LEU A 13 -15.90 -7.40 -14.19
CA LEU A 13 -17.10 -6.71 -13.71
C LEU A 13 -18.30 -7.26 -14.48
N ASN A 14 -19.32 -7.69 -13.75
CA ASN A 14 -20.61 -8.10 -14.34
C ASN A 14 -21.68 -7.12 -13.92
N PHE A 15 -22.51 -6.72 -14.85
CA PHE A 15 -23.62 -5.81 -14.66
C PHE A 15 -24.94 -6.58 -14.72
N SER A 16 -25.91 -6.27 -13.86
CA SER A 16 -27.22 -6.93 -13.84
C SER A 16 -28.09 -6.61 -15.05
N GLY A 17 -27.65 -5.69 -15.89
CA GLY A 17 -28.27 -5.32 -17.17
C GLY A 17 -27.27 -4.56 -18.04
N PRO A 18 -27.61 -4.32 -19.33
CA PRO A 18 -26.68 -3.67 -20.25
C PRO A 18 -26.38 -2.23 -19.86
N VAL A 19 -25.11 -1.88 -19.88
CA VAL A 19 -24.60 -0.53 -19.68
C VAL A 19 -23.98 0.01 -20.97
N THR A 20 -23.95 1.32 -21.14
CA THR A 20 -23.40 1.98 -22.33
C THR A 20 -22.47 3.13 -21.95
N GLY A 21 -21.62 3.55 -22.90
CA GLY A 21 -20.77 4.71 -22.68
C GLY A 21 -19.83 4.58 -21.50
N HIS A 22 -19.39 3.37 -21.20
CA HIS A 22 -18.53 3.05 -20.07
C HIS A 22 -17.14 3.64 -20.28
N ASN A 23 -16.83 4.71 -19.54
CA ASN A 23 -15.50 5.28 -19.49
C ASN A 23 -14.77 4.65 -18.30
N PHE A 24 -13.58 4.13 -18.54
CA PHE A 24 -12.78 3.49 -17.50
C PHE A 24 -11.39 4.10 -17.38
N LEU A 25 -10.83 3.93 -16.20
CA LEU A 25 -9.45 4.31 -15.86
C LEU A 25 -8.84 3.18 -15.04
N LEU A 26 -7.77 2.57 -15.58
CA LEU A 26 -7.05 1.46 -14.96
C LEU A 26 -5.67 1.91 -14.50
N ARG A 27 -5.30 1.55 -13.25
CA ARG A 27 -3.96 1.67 -12.67
C ARG A 27 -3.35 0.29 -12.39
N CYS A 28 -3.63 -0.66 -13.27
CA CYS A 28 -3.19 -2.04 -13.13
C CYS A 28 -1.76 -2.29 -13.67
N ILE A 29 -1.22 -1.39 -14.49
CA ILE A 29 0.15 -1.53 -15.02
C ILE A 29 1.14 -1.30 -13.87
N PRO A 30 2.07 -2.25 -13.59
CA PRO A 30 3.01 -2.09 -12.50
C PRO A 30 3.87 -0.81 -12.64
N ALA A 31 4.20 -0.22 -11.48
CA ALA A 31 5.10 0.93 -11.46
C ALA A 31 6.47 0.55 -12.03
N ASP A 32 7.06 1.45 -12.81
CA ASP A 32 8.44 1.32 -13.31
C ASP A 32 9.32 2.30 -12.54
N THR A 33 10.06 1.77 -11.57
CA THR A 33 10.92 2.50 -10.65
C THR A 33 12.34 1.91 -10.68
N PRO A 34 13.35 2.56 -10.09
CA PRO A 34 14.70 1.97 -10.03
C PRO A 34 14.71 0.56 -9.43
N GLU A 35 13.97 0.34 -8.33
CA GLU A 35 13.91 -0.94 -7.62
C GLU A 35 12.90 -1.94 -8.22
N GLN A 36 12.04 -1.51 -9.15
CA GLN A 36 11.04 -2.36 -9.82
C GLN A 36 11.00 -2.07 -11.30
N LYS A 37 11.47 -2.99 -12.13
CA LYS A 37 11.49 -2.85 -13.59
C LYS A 37 10.49 -3.76 -14.27
N ILE A 38 9.69 -3.22 -15.18
CA ILE A 38 8.80 -4.02 -16.03
C ILE A 38 9.65 -4.57 -17.18
N LEU A 39 9.75 -5.89 -17.27
CA LEU A 39 10.46 -6.57 -18.37
C LEU A 39 9.55 -6.76 -19.59
N SER A 40 8.30 -7.13 -19.34
CA SER A 40 7.27 -7.25 -20.38
C SER A 40 5.88 -7.20 -19.76
N TYR A 41 4.88 -6.75 -20.52
CA TYR A 41 3.48 -6.94 -20.14
C TYR A 41 2.56 -6.93 -21.36
N THR A 42 1.41 -7.56 -21.20
CA THR A 42 0.26 -7.49 -22.09
C THR A 42 -0.98 -7.11 -21.28
N LEU A 43 -1.67 -6.06 -21.69
CA LEU A 43 -2.94 -5.62 -21.11
C LEU A 43 -4.04 -5.75 -22.13
N THR A 44 -5.00 -6.65 -21.90
CA THR A 44 -6.19 -6.87 -22.72
C THR A 44 -7.40 -6.28 -22.00
N VAL A 45 -8.28 -5.63 -22.74
CA VAL A 45 -9.56 -5.08 -22.24
C VAL A 45 -10.68 -5.59 -23.13
N PHE A 46 -11.77 -6.09 -22.53
CA PHE A 46 -12.96 -6.54 -23.21
C PHE A 46 -14.22 -5.93 -22.55
N PRO A 47 -15.20 -5.45 -23.34
CA PRO A 47 -15.18 -5.31 -24.80
C PRO A 47 -14.10 -4.35 -25.30
N ASP A 48 -13.78 -4.38 -26.59
CA ASP A 48 -12.78 -3.51 -27.18
C ASP A 48 -13.07 -2.04 -26.92
N ALA A 49 -12.07 -1.35 -26.40
CA ALA A 49 -12.19 0.05 -26.01
C ALA A 49 -11.67 0.98 -27.10
N SER A 50 -12.51 1.93 -27.49
CA SER A 50 -12.09 3.04 -28.35
C SER A 50 -11.30 4.08 -27.58
N ALA A 51 -10.45 4.86 -28.27
CA ALA A 51 -9.71 6.01 -27.75
C ALA A 51 -8.87 5.72 -26.50
N ALA A 52 -8.37 4.48 -26.34
CA ALA A 52 -7.54 4.10 -25.21
C ALA A 52 -6.21 4.89 -25.21
N ARG A 53 -5.89 5.49 -24.08
CA ARG A 53 -4.66 6.27 -23.84
C ARG A 53 -3.91 5.73 -22.64
N ILE A 54 -2.59 5.77 -22.70
CA ILE A 54 -1.70 5.49 -21.56
C ILE A 54 -1.00 6.80 -21.19
N GLY A 55 -0.95 7.09 -19.91
CA GLY A 55 -0.30 8.27 -19.35
C GLY A 55 0.11 8.04 -17.91
N LYS A 56 0.44 9.13 -17.22
CA LYS A 56 0.69 9.12 -15.76
C LYS A 56 -0.25 10.10 -15.08
N ASP A 57 -0.73 9.75 -13.90
CA ASP A 57 -1.47 10.66 -13.04
C ASP A 57 -0.54 11.56 -12.21
N SER A 58 -1.12 12.40 -11.32
CA SER A 58 -0.38 13.34 -10.48
C SER A 58 0.51 12.68 -9.42
N PHE A 59 0.34 11.38 -9.18
CA PHE A 59 1.18 10.58 -8.29
C PHE A 59 2.25 9.80 -9.05
N GLY A 60 2.32 9.93 -10.37
CA GLY A 60 3.25 9.22 -11.24
C GLY A 60 2.81 7.81 -11.62
N ASN A 61 1.61 7.38 -11.23
CA ASN A 61 1.08 6.05 -11.55
C ASN A 61 0.76 5.93 -13.03
N PHE A 62 1.05 4.80 -13.65
CA PHE A 62 0.57 4.49 -14.98
C PHE A 62 -0.96 4.39 -15.00
N VAL A 63 -1.54 5.06 -15.97
CA VAL A 63 -2.99 5.11 -16.16
C VAL A 63 -3.31 4.73 -17.60
N ARG A 64 -4.18 3.74 -17.78
CA ARG A 64 -4.85 3.47 -19.04
C ARG A 64 -6.30 3.91 -18.96
N ALA A 65 -6.67 4.93 -19.69
CA ALA A 65 -8.04 5.40 -19.85
C ALA A 65 -8.60 4.95 -21.20
N GLY A 66 -9.88 4.62 -21.25
CA GLY A 66 -10.58 4.25 -22.46
C GLY A 66 -12.09 4.31 -22.31
N ARG A 67 -12.80 4.03 -23.40
CA ARG A 67 -14.25 4.02 -23.44
C ARG A 67 -14.78 2.82 -24.23
N VAL A 68 -15.74 2.10 -23.65
CA VAL A 68 -16.60 1.17 -24.34
C VAL A 68 -17.90 1.90 -24.68
N ALA A 69 -18.15 2.15 -25.96
CA ALA A 69 -19.32 2.92 -26.39
C ALA A 69 -20.59 2.08 -26.47
N GLU A 70 -20.43 0.84 -26.86
CA GLU A 70 -21.52 -0.09 -27.13
C GLU A 70 -22.12 -0.69 -25.86
N ALA A 71 -23.35 -1.21 -25.96
CA ALA A 71 -24.01 -1.87 -24.85
C ALA A 71 -23.29 -3.17 -24.50
N HIS A 72 -23.02 -3.37 -23.20
CA HIS A 72 -22.39 -4.58 -22.69
C HIS A 72 -22.89 -4.86 -21.26
N ASP A 73 -22.84 -6.11 -20.85
CA ASP A 73 -23.20 -6.60 -19.51
C ASP A 73 -22.00 -7.11 -18.72
N SER A 74 -20.81 -7.07 -19.33
CA SER A 74 -19.57 -7.40 -18.66
C SER A 74 -18.41 -6.52 -19.14
N PHE A 75 -17.46 -6.24 -18.25
CA PHE A 75 -16.21 -5.56 -18.56
C PHE A 75 -15.08 -6.36 -17.92
N ARG A 76 -14.09 -6.74 -18.71
CA ARG A 76 -12.94 -7.51 -18.26
C ARG A 76 -11.65 -6.85 -18.68
N TYR A 77 -10.68 -6.84 -17.79
CA TYR A 77 -9.30 -6.55 -18.17
C TYR A 77 -8.36 -7.59 -17.57
N THR A 78 -7.37 -8.00 -18.37
CA THR A 78 -6.37 -8.99 -18.01
C THR A 78 -5.00 -8.40 -18.24
N LEU A 79 -4.17 -8.41 -17.22
CA LEU A 79 -2.77 -8.01 -17.30
C LEU A 79 -1.88 -9.21 -16.97
N GLN A 80 -0.88 -9.47 -17.81
CA GLN A 80 0.13 -10.48 -17.54
C GLN A 80 1.49 -10.01 -17.98
N GLY A 81 2.54 -10.47 -17.34
CA GLY A 81 3.89 -10.06 -17.69
C GLY A 81 4.96 -10.54 -16.73
N MET A 82 6.12 -9.92 -16.87
CA MET A 82 7.29 -10.17 -16.05
C MET A 82 7.84 -8.84 -15.52
N ALA A 83 8.29 -8.86 -14.28
CA ALA A 83 8.96 -7.74 -13.64
C ALA A 83 10.21 -8.22 -12.91
N TYR A 84 11.17 -7.33 -12.76
CA TYR A 84 12.36 -7.53 -11.95
C TYR A 84 12.28 -6.62 -10.73
N ARG A 85 12.59 -7.17 -9.57
CA ARG A 85 12.58 -6.42 -8.31
C ARG A 85 13.91 -6.57 -7.57
N ASP A 86 14.49 -5.43 -7.17
CA ASP A 86 15.71 -5.37 -6.36
C ASP A 86 15.70 -4.12 -5.47
N ASP A 87 15.42 -4.34 -4.22
CA ASP A 87 15.31 -3.27 -3.22
C ASP A 87 16.64 -2.52 -2.96
N SER A 88 17.78 -3.09 -3.37
CA SER A 88 19.08 -2.42 -3.27
C SER A 88 19.26 -1.28 -4.28
N LEU A 89 18.41 -1.24 -5.30
CA LEU A 89 18.42 -0.22 -6.37
C LEU A 89 17.55 1.00 -6.05
N ARG A 90 16.98 1.11 -4.84
CA ARG A 90 16.24 2.31 -4.42
C ARG A 90 17.12 3.55 -4.55
N VAL A 91 16.56 4.62 -5.07
CA VAL A 91 17.23 5.92 -5.19
C VAL A 91 16.54 6.95 -4.30
N PRO A 92 17.27 7.96 -3.83
CA PRO A 92 16.68 9.05 -3.07
C PRO A 92 15.57 9.76 -3.85
N GLU A 93 14.44 9.98 -3.18
CA GLU A 93 13.27 10.70 -3.68
C GLU A 93 12.75 11.62 -2.56
N GLU A 94 12.39 12.86 -2.87
CA GLU A 94 11.73 13.73 -1.90
C GLU A 94 10.29 13.29 -1.68
N ALA A 95 9.89 13.21 -0.41
CA ALA A 95 8.49 12.96 -0.08
C ALA A 95 7.67 14.23 -0.33
N ALA A 96 6.71 14.17 -1.24
CA ALA A 96 5.79 15.27 -1.45
C ALA A 96 5.07 15.62 -0.13
N PRO A 97 4.91 16.92 0.20
CA PRO A 97 4.38 17.36 1.49
C PRO A 97 3.03 16.76 1.87
N PHE A 98 2.17 16.50 0.88
CA PHE A 98 0.82 15.96 1.12
C PHE A 98 0.81 14.55 1.73
N TYR A 99 1.91 13.78 1.68
CA TYR A 99 2.02 12.49 2.36
C TYR A 99 2.15 12.60 3.90
N ARG A 100 2.30 13.81 4.42
CA ARG A 100 2.32 14.10 5.86
C ARG A 100 0.95 14.41 6.45
N TYR A 101 -0.04 14.69 5.59
CA TYR A 101 -1.34 15.20 5.99
C TYR A 101 -2.44 14.16 5.81
N ALA A 102 -3.52 14.32 6.58
CA ALA A 102 -4.71 13.50 6.45
C ALA A 102 -5.33 13.64 5.04
N SER A 103 -5.96 12.57 4.58
CA SER A 103 -6.68 12.47 3.31
C SER A 103 -8.09 11.92 3.57
N PRO A 104 -9.01 11.91 2.59
CA PRO A 104 -10.41 11.58 2.85
C PRO A 104 -10.65 10.30 3.65
N LEU A 105 -9.92 9.21 3.36
CA LEU A 105 -10.08 7.93 4.04
C LEU A 105 -9.14 7.74 5.25
N THR A 106 -8.21 8.67 5.49
CA THR A 106 -7.20 8.57 6.55
C THR A 106 -7.22 9.75 7.51
N GLN A 107 -8.43 10.19 7.89
CA GLN A 107 -8.62 11.21 8.93
C GLN A 107 -8.34 10.59 10.31
N PRO A 108 -7.62 11.30 11.20
CA PRO A 108 -7.46 10.86 12.59
C PRO A 108 -8.79 10.96 13.33
N THR A 109 -9.05 9.99 14.23
CA THR A 109 -10.18 10.02 15.16
C THR A 109 -9.70 10.04 16.61
N PRO A 110 -10.55 10.36 17.59
CA PRO A 110 -10.18 10.30 19.01
C PRO A 110 -9.66 8.91 19.42
N GLU A 111 -10.25 7.84 18.88
CA GLU A 111 -9.85 6.46 19.17
C GLU A 111 -8.45 6.16 18.64
N LEU A 112 -8.17 6.51 17.37
CA LEU A 112 -6.83 6.39 16.78
C LEU A 112 -5.81 7.25 17.52
N ALA A 113 -6.20 8.46 17.96
CA ALA A 113 -5.32 9.34 18.74
C ALA A 113 -4.99 8.75 20.12
N ALA A 114 -5.99 8.21 20.81
CA ALA A 114 -5.79 7.53 22.09
C ALA A 114 -4.91 6.29 21.96
N PHE A 115 -5.15 5.48 20.92
CA PHE A 115 -4.33 4.32 20.60
C PHE A 115 -2.89 4.72 20.31
N PHE A 116 -2.68 5.71 19.46
CA PHE A 116 -1.34 6.23 19.15
C PHE A 116 -0.60 6.69 20.40
N ALA A 117 -1.25 7.46 21.28
CA ALA A 117 -0.66 7.94 22.52
C ALA A 117 -0.23 6.79 23.45
N ALA A 118 -1.07 5.75 23.58
CA ALA A 118 -0.76 4.57 24.38
C ALA A 118 0.43 3.78 23.79
N GLN A 119 0.42 3.52 22.48
CA GLN A 119 1.46 2.72 21.82
C GLN A 119 2.79 3.46 21.72
N SER A 120 2.79 4.75 21.41
CA SER A 120 4.00 5.56 21.34
C SER A 120 4.70 5.67 22.70
N ALA A 121 3.94 5.84 23.79
CA ALA A 121 4.49 5.94 25.14
C ALA A 121 5.10 4.62 25.64
N ALA A 122 4.44 3.49 25.37
CA ALA A 122 4.87 2.16 25.85
C ALA A 122 5.87 1.49 24.91
N GLY A 123 5.54 1.40 23.62
CA GLY A 123 6.33 0.67 22.64
C GLY A 123 7.68 1.31 22.34
N TRP A 124 7.73 2.63 22.26
CA TRP A 124 9.01 3.32 22.01
C TRP A 124 9.94 3.26 23.21
N ARG A 125 9.41 3.30 24.44
CA ARG A 125 10.23 3.10 25.67
C ARG A 125 10.77 1.68 25.75
N ALA A 126 9.96 0.68 25.48
CA ALA A 126 10.39 -0.73 25.53
C ALA A 126 11.49 -1.03 24.50
N ALA A 127 11.33 -0.55 23.25
CA ALA A 127 12.35 -0.71 22.21
C ALA A 127 13.66 0.00 22.56
N GLN A 128 13.60 1.20 23.15
CA GLN A 128 14.79 1.91 23.63
C GLN A 128 15.52 1.13 24.73
N GLN A 129 14.79 0.51 25.66
CA GLN A 129 15.39 -0.32 26.73
C GLN A 129 16.05 -1.58 26.16
N GLN A 130 15.43 -2.25 25.17
CA GLN A 130 16.05 -3.42 24.53
C GLN A 130 17.36 -3.05 23.82
N THR A 131 17.40 -1.92 23.11
CA THR A 131 18.62 -1.44 22.45
C THR A 131 19.72 -1.11 23.48
N GLN A 132 19.39 -0.51 24.60
CA GLN A 132 20.35 -0.26 25.68
C GLN A 132 20.90 -1.55 26.28
N ASN A 133 20.03 -2.55 26.54
CA ASN A 133 20.46 -3.83 27.11
C ASN A 133 21.35 -4.64 26.17
N SER A 134 21.13 -4.57 24.85
CA SER A 134 21.98 -5.23 23.86
C SER A 134 23.37 -4.57 23.72
N ILE A 135 23.48 -3.26 23.94
CA ILE A 135 24.75 -2.54 23.95
C ILE A 135 25.55 -2.84 25.23
N THR A 136 24.85 -3.00 26.38
CA THR A 136 25.51 -3.29 27.67
C THR A 136 25.91 -4.76 27.84
N GLY A 137 25.33 -5.70 27.07
CA GLY A 137 25.63 -7.13 27.13
C GLY A 137 26.96 -7.57 26.48
N ASN A 138 27.60 -6.74 25.66
CA ASN A 138 28.86 -7.04 24.98
C ASN A 138 30.04 -6.34 25.65
N GLY A 139 30.56 -6.93 26.73
CA GLY A 139 31.57 -6.35 27.60
C GLY A 139 32.97 -6.00 27.01
N ALA A 140 33.22 -6.25 25.73
CA ALA A 140 34.51 -5.95 25.08
C ALA A 140 34.52 -4.63 24.26
N ALA A 141 33.35 -4.08 23.90
CA ALA A 141 33.22 -2.85 23.11
C ALA A 141 32.99 -1.60 23.98
N GLN A 142 32.88 -1.75 25.32
CA GLN A 142 32.49 -0.69 26.24
C GLN A 142 33.54 0.41 26.47
N GLN A 143 34.84 0.13 26.33
CA GLN A 143 35.85 1.09 26.65
C GLN A 143 36.09 2.16 25.57
N GLN A 144 35.71 1.94 24.32
CA GLN A 144 35.87 2.95 23.25
C GLN A 144 34.60 3.76 22.99
N ALA A 145 33.41 3.26 23.33
CA ALA A 145 32.13 3.94 23.09
C ALA A 145 31.81 5.01 24.17
N GLN A 146 32.36 4.88 25.38
CA GLN A 146 32.10 5.80 26.50
C GLN A 146 32.75 7.18 26.37
N GLN A 147 33.67 7.37 25.43
CA GLN A 147 34.34 8.67 25.23
C GLN A 147 33.61 9.64 24.29
N PHE A 148 32.58 9.21 23.58
CA PHE A 148 31.90 10.02 22.56
C PHE A 148 30.37 10.13 22.65
N SER A 149 29.71 9.49 23.58
CA SER A 149 28.24 9.61 23.70
C SER A 149 27.82 10.25 25.00
N GLY A 150 27.28 11.45 24.91
CA GLY A 150 26.44 12.01 25.95
C GLY A 150 25.26 11.03 26.23
N ASN A 151 24.83 11.00 27.50
CA ASN A 151 23.88 10.06 28.11
C ASN A 151 22.45 10.18 27.57
N SER A 152 22.22 10.19 26.24
CA SER A 152 20.91 10.20 25.62
C SER A 152 20.55 8.78 25.16
N ALA A 153 19.40 8.28 25.62
CA ALA A 153 18.83 7.02 25.14
C ALA A 153 18.76 7.02 23.60
N PRO A 154 19.01 5.89 22.93
CA PRO A 154 18.92 5.80 21.48
C PRO A 154 17.51 6.22 21.02
N VAL A 155 17.45 7.22 20.14
CA VAL A 155 16.18 7.71 19.57
C VAL A 155 15.82 6.82 18.42
N LEU A 156 14.63 6.18 18.49
CA LEU A 156 14.10 5.36 17.40
C LEU A 156 13.96 6.18 16.11
N ASN A 157 14.45 5.64 15.01
CA ASN A 157 14.26 6.25 13.69
C ASN A 157 12.81 6.04 13.18
N ALA A 158 12.47 6.65 12.04
CA ALA A 158 11.11 6.58 11.48
C ALA A 158 10.67 5.15 11.13
N LEU A 159 11.58 4.34 10.60
CA LEU A 159 11.27 2.96 10.21
C LEU A 159 11.02 2.07 11.44
N GLU A 160 11.81 2.22 12.51
CA GLU A 160 11.62 1.48 13.76
C GLU A 160 10.27 1.83 14.41
N LYS A 161 9.92 3.12 14.45
CA LYS A 161 8.60 3.56 14.93
C LYS A 161 7.46 2.99 14.10
N ALA A 162 7.59 3.03 12.78
CA ALA A 162 6.58 2.50 11.87
C ALA A 162 6.39 0.99 12.00
N LYS A 163 7.46 0.21 12.22
CA LYS A 163 7.38 -1.23 12.49
C LYS A 163 6.64 -1.54 13.79
N ILE A 164 6.88 -0.77 14.86
CA ILE A 164 6.14 -0.92 16.11
C ILE A 164 4.65 -0.65 15.90
N LEU A 165 4.31 0.43 15.17
CA LEU A 165 2.93 0.76 14.84
C LEU A 165 2.28 -0.31 13.95
N CYS A 166 3.04 -0.87 13.00
CA CYS A 166 2.61 -1.96 12.12
C CYS A 166 2.17 -3.19 12.93
N ALA A 167 3.03 -3.68 13.81
CA ALA A 167 2.71 -4.80 14.69
C ALA A 167 1.44 -4.53 15.53
N LYS A 168 1.28 -3.31 16.04
CA LYS A 168 0.11 -2.92 16.84
C LYS A 168 -1.18 -2.79 16.02
N VAL A 169 -1.11 -2.37 14.77
CA VAL A 169 -2.23 -2.42 13.83
C VAL A 169 -2.59 -3.87 13.52
N HIS A 170 -1.59 -4.71 13.23
CA HIS A 170 -1.80 -6.13 12.98
C HIS A 170 -2.51 -6.83 14.16
N GLU A 171 -2.06 -6.59 15.37
CA GLU A 171 -2.67 -7.14 16.60
C GLU A 171 -4.09 -6.63 16.84
N HIS A 172 -4.42 -5.40 16.42
CA HIS A 172 -5.71 -4.78 16.67
C HIS A 172 -6.82 -5.32 15.77
N PHE A 173 -6.52 -5.61 14.51
CA PHE A 173 -7.52 -6.01 13.52
C PHE A 173 -7.71 -7.52 13.43
N THR A 174 -8.95 -7.93 13.11
CA THR A 174 -9.26 -9.27 12.60
C THR A 174 -9.57 -9.18 11.12
N TYR A 175 -8.83 -9.93 10.28
CA TYR A 175 -9.05 -9.93 8.84
C TYR A 175 -10.41 -10.54 8.50
N THR A 176 -11.33 -9.71 7.99
CA THR A 176 -12.73 -10.10 7.78
C THR A 176 -13.24 -9.49 6.46
N PRO A 177 -13.21 -10.27 5.35
CA PRO A 177 -13.79 -9.83 4.09
C PRO A 177 -15.29 -9.56 4.20
N GLY A 178 -15.77 -8.50 3.52
CA GLY A 178 -17.19 -8.16 3.44
C GLY A 178 -17.72 -7.27 4.58
N GLU A 179 -16.94 -6.99 5.63
CA GLU A 179 -17.33 -6.07 6.72
C GLU A 179 -17.13 -4.60 6.32
N THR A 180 -16.20 -4.33 5.42
CA THR A 180 -15.85 -2.99 4.95
C THR A 180 -15.99 -2.88 3.44
N ASN A 181 -15.94 -1.67 2.93
CA ASN A 181 -15.96 -1.38 1.50
C ASN A 181 -14.90 -0.31 1.16
N VAL A 182 -14.74 0.01 -0.12
CA VAL A 182 -13.72 0.93 -0.62
C VAL A 182 -13.83 2.37 -0.09
N MET A 183 -14.97 2.74 0.50
CA MET A 183 -15.21 4.06 1.09
C MET A 183 -15.07 4.07 2.61
N THR A 184 -14.87 2.90 3.23
CA THR A 184 -14.69 2.80 4.69
C THR A 184 -13.44 3.57 5.11
N THR A 185 -13.60 4.46 6.06
CA THR A 185 -12.51 5.27 6.60
C THR A 185 -11.65 4.48 7.60
N ALA A 186 -10.42 4.92 7.81
CA ALA A 186 -9.53 4.34 8.82
C ALA A 186 -10.17 4.31 10.21
N GLY A 187 -10.91 5.36 10.59
CA GLY A 187 -11.58 5.45 11.88
C GLY A 187 -12.72 4.44 12.04
N GLU A 188 -13.55 4.28 11.02
CA GLU A 188 -14.67 3.31 11.04
C GLU A 188 -14.16 1.88 11.14
N ALA A 189 -13.19 1.49 10.29
CA ALA A 189 -12.60 0.16 10.33
C ALA A 189 -11.87 -0.09 11.66
N PHE A 190 -11.14 0.91 12.16
CA PHE A 190 -10.42 0.83 13.43
C PHE A 190 -11.38 0.61 14.61
N ALA A 191 -12.48 1.34 14.68
CA ALA A 191 -13.49 1.17 15.72
C ALA A 191 -14.16 -0.21 15.68
N ALA A 192 -14.38 -0.77 14.47
CA ALA A 192 -14.91 -2.11 14.30
C ALA A 192 -13.87 -3.21 14.59
N ALA A 193 -12.58 -2.90 14.61
CA ALA A 193 -11.45 -3.83 14.71
C ALA A 193 -11.50 -4.98 13.67
N LYS A 194 -12.12 -4.73 12.51
CA LYS A 194 -12.32 -5.67 11.42
C LYS A 194 -12.10 -5.00 10.09
N GLY A 195 -11.61 -5.73 9.11
CA GLY A 195 -11.42 -5.22 7.76
C GLY A 195 -10.49 -6.07 6.92
N VAL A 196 -10.08 -5.52 5.78
CA VAL A 196 -9.16 -6.15 4.84
C VAL A 196 -7.86 -5.33 4.72
N CYS A 197 -6.94 -5.73 3.85
CA CYS A 197 -5.62 -5.10 3.69
C CYS A 197 -5.69 -3.56 3.51
N GLN A 198 -6.74 -3.04 2.85
CA GLN A 198 -6.99 -1.61 2.73
C GLN A 198 -7.14 -0.92 4.10
N ASP A 199 -7.92 -1.52 4.99
CA ASP A 199 -8.25 -0.95 6.31
C ASP A 199 -7.04 -0.94 7.23
N TYR A 200 -6.28 -2.03 7.25
CA TYR A 200 -5.00 -2.12 7.95
C TYR A 200 -4.02 -1.03 7.46
N ALA A 201 -3.90 -0.88 6.13
CA ALA A 201 -3.03 0.13 5.53
C ALA A 201 -3.47 1.55 5.89
N HIS A 202 -4.77 1.86 5.82
CA HIS A 202 -5.29 3.18 6.20
C HIS A 202 -5.03 3.50 7.67
N ALA A 203 -5.25 2.56 8.58
CA ALA A 203 -4.98 2.75 10.01
C ALA A 203 -3.48 3.01 10.26
N LEU A 204 -2.58 2.22 9.65
CA LEU A 204 -1.14 2.44 9.78
C LEU A 204 -0.70 3.80 9.22
N ILE A 205 -1.26 4.24 8.09
CA ILE A 205 -0.97 5.57 7.50
C ILE A 205 -1.33 6.68 8.49
N VAL A 206 -2.52 6.62 9.12
CA VAL A 206 -2.92 7.61 10.13
C VAL A 206 -1.90 7.67 11.26
N LEU A 207 -1.54 6.52 11.83
CA LEU A 207 -0.60 6.45 12.95
C LEU A 207 0.82 6.92 12.56
N CYS A 208 1.30 6.58 11.37
CA CYS A 208 2.59 7.07 10.86
C CYS A 208 2.59 8.60 10.71
N ARG A 209 1.53 9.17 10.13
CA ARG A 209 1.39 10.63 9.98
C ARG A 209 1.29 11.34 11.33
N MET A 210 0.60 10.76 12.32
CA MET A 210 0.58 11.26 13.69
C MET A 210 1.97 11.23 14.35
N ALA A 211 2.81 10.27 13.99
CA ALA A 211 4.21 10.19 14.40
C ALA A 211 5.14 11.18 13.65
N GLY A 212 4.60 12.00 12.74
CA GLY A 212 5.37 12.89 11.87
C GLY A 212 6.08 12.19 10.71
N ILE A 213 5.75 10.92 10.44
CA ILE A 213 6.36 10.10 9.39
C ILE A 213 5.52 10.23 8.12
N PRO A 214 6.09 10.70 6.98
CA PRO A 214 5.38 10.69 5.72
C PRO A 214 5.05 9.26 5.32
N ALA A 215 3.79 9.01 4.95
CA ALA A 215 3.31 7.68 4.59
C ALA A 215 2.38 7.74 3.39
N ARG A 216 2.50 6.75 2.48
CA ARG A 216 1.64 6.60 1.30
C ARG A 216 1.04 5.21 1.23
N TYR A 217 -0.15 5.16 0.68
CA TYR A 217 -0.86 3.94 0.36
C TYR A 217 -0.31 3.34 -0.92
N VAL A 218 -0.21 2.03 -0.97
CA VAL A 218 0.20 1.28 -2.17
C VAL A 218 -0.85 0.23 -2.49
N SER A 219 -1.37 0.24 -3.72
CA SER A 219 -2.09 -0.89 -4.30
C SER A 219 -1.12 -1.73 -5.13
N GLY A 220 -1.20 -3.04 -5.01
CA GLY A 220 -0.31 -3.93 -5.74
C GLY A 220 -0.70 -5.39 -5.68
N LEU A 221 0.27 -6.23 -6.00
CA LEU A 221 0.16 -7.69 -5.99
C LEU A 221 1.22 -8.27 -5.05
N PHE A 222 0.97 -9.47 -4.57
CA PHE A 222 1.84 -10.19 -3.67
C PHE A 222 2.02 -11.63 -4.18
N THR A 223 3.16 -12.26 -3.92
CA THR A 223 3.44 -13.63 -4.40
C THR A 223 2.43 -14.62 -3.85
N GLY A 224 1.90 -15.47 -4.74
CA GLY A 224 0.81 -16.41 -4.47
C GLY A 224 -0.36 -16.19 -5.40
N GLU A 225 -1.49 -16.78 -5.05
CA GLU A 225 -2.79 -16.62 -5.73
C GLU A 225 -3.77 -15.93 -4.77
N GLY A 226 -4.62 -15.05 -5.31
CA GLY A 226 -5.63 -14.35 -4.51
C GLY A 226 -6.23 -13.14 -5.20
N ALA A 227 -6.44 -12.08 -4.43
CA ALA A 227 -6.87 -10.76 -4.90
C ALA A 227 -5.69 -9.77 -4.94
N SER A 228 -5.96 -8.54 -5.37
CA SER A 228 -5.01 -7.44 -5.19
C SER A 228 -4.75 -7.20 -3.71
N HIS A 229 -3.61 -6.62 -3.41
CA HIS A 229 -3.15 -6.37 -2.04
C HIS A 229 -2.84 -4.89 -1.81
N ALA A 230 -2.86 -4.49 -0.54
CA ALA A 230 -2.53 -3.14 -0.12
C ALA A 230 -1.53 -3.15 1.02
N TRP A 231 -0.60 -2.18 0.98
CA TRP A 231 0.38 -1.96 2.05
C TRP A 231 0.73 -0.47 2.17
N VAL A 232 1.66 -0.15 3.04
CA VAL A 232 2.11 1.21 3.30
C VAL A 232 3.57 1.36 2.91
N GLU A 233 3.93 2.48 2.30
CA GLU A 233 5.31 2.92 2.22
C GLU A 233 5.52 4.14 3.11
N ILE A 234 6.55 4.10 3.95
CA ILE A 234 6.99 5.22 4.79
C ILE A 234 8.27 5.81 4.25
N TRP A 235 8.41 7.13 4.40
CA TRP A 235 9.62 7.83 3.96
C TRP A 235 10.59 8.09 5.11
N MET A 236 11.85 7.76 4.89
CA MET A 236 12.96 8.02 5.83
C MET A 236 14.25 8.23 5.04
N ASP A 237 14.96 9.29 5.35
CA ASP A 237 16.31 9.60 4.83
C ASP A 237 16.42 9.54 3.30
N GLY A 238 15.41 10.07 2.61
CA GLY A 238 15.35 10.11 1.15
C GLY A 238 14.76 8.86 0.50
N LEU A 239 14.41 7.81 1.23
CA LEU A 239 13.95 6.53 0.68
C LEU A 239 12.55 6.15 1.17
N TRP A 240 11.82 5.43 0.32
CA TRP A 240 10.56 4.80 0.66
C TRP A 240 10.77 3.34 1.10
N TYR A 241 10.19 2.96 2.24
CA TYR A 241 10.26 1.62 2.81
C TYR A 241 8.87 1.02 2.92
N GLY A 242 8.66 -0.13 2.27
CA GLY A 242 7.39 -0.87 2.30
C GLY A 242 7.20 -1.64 3.60
N ILE A 243 6.01 -1.51 4.20
CA ILE A 243 5.59 -2.23 5.41
C ILE A 243 4.16 -2.71 5.21
N ASP A 244 3.92 -3.98 5.44
CA ASP A 244 2.60 -4.60 5.31
C ASP A 244 1.98 -4.88 6.69
N PRO A 245 0.98 -4.11 7.11
CA PRO A 245 0.30 -4.32 8.39
C PRO A 245 -0.65 -5.52 8.40
N THR A 246 -1.03 -6.06 7.25
CA THR A 246 -1.84 -7.27 7.17
C THR A 246 -1.05 -8.51 7.56
N HIS A 247 0.23 -8.56 7.20
CA HIS A 247 1.12 -9.70 7.48
C HIS A 247 2.20 -9.39 8.52
N ASP A 248 2.23 -8.17 9.06
CA ASP A 248 3.25 -7.66 10.00
C ASP A 248 4.68 -7.92 9.50
N CYS A 249 4.97 -7.53 8.27
CA CYS A 249 6.27 -7.76 7.65
C CYS A 249 6.70 -6.61 6.73
N PRO A 250 7.99 -6.55 6.33
CA PRO A 250 8.41 -5.69 5.24
C PRO A 250 7.77 -6.12 3.91
N ALA A 251 7.33 -5.14 3.11
CA ALA A 251 6.95 -5.37 1.73
C ALA A 251 8.22 -5.41 0.85
N ASP A 252 8.80 -6.58 0.76
CA ASP A 252 10.07 -6.90 0.10
C ASP A 252 9.92 -7.22 -1.41
N GLU A 253 10.88 -7.94 -1.97
CA GLU A 253 10.92 -8.35 -3.38
C GLU A 253 9.77 -9.31 -3.79
N LYS A 254 8.93 -9.75 -2.85
CA LYS A 254 7.72 -10.55 -3.13
C LYS A 254 6.51 -9.69 -3.52
N TYR A 255 6.62 -8.36 -3.37
CA TYR A 255 5.55 -7.42 -3.62
C TYR A 255 5.76 -6.68 -4.95
N LEU A 256 4.74 -6.65 -5.78
CA LEU A 256 4.74 -5.93 -7.05
C LEU A 256 3.82 -4.70 -6.93
N LYS A 257 4.41 -3.50 -6.91
CA LYS A 257 3.70 -2.22 -6.81
C LYS A 257 3.00 -1.91 -8.13
N LEU A 258 1.71 -1.58 -8.07
CA LEU A 258 0.93 -1.08 -9.20
C LEU A 258 0.83 0.45 -9.14
N CYS A 259 0.29 0.99 -8.05
CA CYS A 259 0.08 2.43 -7.89
C CYS A 259 0.18 2.87 -6.43
N VAL A 260 0.38 4.18 -6.25
CA VAL A 260 0.52 4.84 -4.95
C VAL A 260 -0.41 6.04 -4.84
N GLY A 261 -0.80 6.40 -3.61
CA GLY A 261 -1.61 7.57 -3.31
C GLY A 261 -1.55 7.96 -1.85
N ARG A 262 -2.30 9.00 -1.43
CA ARG A 262 -2.41 9.37 -0.02
C ARG A 262 -3.25 8.35 0.76
N ASP A 263 -4.25 7.78 0.08
CA ASP A 263 -5.11 6.69 0.50
C ASP A 263 -5.67 5.99 -0.76
N TYR A 264 -6.55 5.00 -0.61
CA TYR A 264 -7.16 4.28 -1.72
C TYR A 264 -7.90 5.18 -2.71
N SER A 265 -8.50 6.28 -2.27
CA SER A 265 -9.27 7.18 -3.16
C SER A 265 -8.43 7.80 -4.28
N ASP A 266 -7.13 7.96 -4.08
CA ASP A 266 -6.18 8.47 -5.08
C ASP A 266 -5.74 7.40 -6.08
N CYS A 267 -5.69 6.13 -5.68
CA CYS A 267 -5.11 5.05 -6.47
C CYS A 267 -5.96 3.76 -6.51
N PRO A 268 -7.28 3.83 -6.78
CA PRO A 268 -8.03 2.63 -7.10
C PRO A 268 -7.46 2.00 -8.37
N ILE A 269 -7.30 0.68 -8.37
CA ILE A 269 -6.76 -0.05 -9.53
C ILE A 269 -7.69 0.12 -10.74
N GLU A 270 -9.00 0.15 -10.49
CA GLU A 270 -10.02 0.38 -11.51
C GLU A 270 -11.03 1.42 -11.02
N ARG A 271 -11.43 2.30 -11.92
CA ARG A 271 -12.54 3.22 -11.75
C ARG A 271 -13.28 3.36 -13.07
N GLY A 272 -14.61 3.18 -13.03
CA GLY A 272 -15.47 3.32 -14.19
C GLY A 272 -16.67 4.24 -13.94
N VAL A 273 -17.19 4.81 -15.02
CA VAL A 273 -18.47 5.55 -15.05
C VAL A 273 -19.21 5.12 -16.33
N PHE A 274 -20.45 4.72 -16.18
CA PHE A 274 -21.28 4.25 -17.29
C PHE A 274 -22.69 4.83 -17.23
N SER A 275 -23.42 4.70 -18.31
CA SER A 275 -24.85 5.02 -18.40
C SER A 275 -25.67 3.74 -18.40
N GLY A 276 -26.70 3.70 -17.55
CA GLY A 276 -27.57 2.53 -17.37
C GLY A 276 -27.93 2.33 -15.91
N TRP A 277 -28.95 1.51 -15.67
CA TRP A 277 -29.36 1.06 -14.33
C TRP A 277 -28.93 -0.39 -14.16
N ALA A 278 -27.83 -0.61 -13.49
CA ALA A 278 -27.30 -1.95 -13.25
C ALA A 278 -26.59 -2.03 -11.92
N GLU A 279 -26.80 -3.11 -11.19
CA GLU A 279 -25.94 -3.50 -10.09
C GLU A 279 -24.64 -4.08 -10.66
N GLN A 280 -23.54 -3.86 -9.97
CA GLN A 280 -22.22 -4.32 -10.38
C GLN A 280 -21.69 -5.33 -9.39
N THR A 281 -21.16 -6.43 -9.89
CA THR A 281 -20.32 -7.36 -9.12
C THR A 281 -18.93 -7.39 -9.72
N GLN A 282 -17.91 -7.56 -8.88
CA GLN A 282 -16.52 -7.61 -9.31
C GLN A 282 -15.84 -8.87 -8.78
N ASN A 283 -15.15 -9.57 -9.68
CA ASN A 283 -14.30 -10.70 -9.35
C ASN A 283 -12.87 -10.35 -9.74
N VAL A 284 -11.95 -10.50 -8.78
CA VAL A 284 -10.53 -10.24 -8.97
C VAL A 284 -9.75 -11.51 -8.71
N PHE A 285 -8.86 -11.86 -9.62
CA PHE A 285 -7.92 -12.96 -9.46
C PHE A 285 -6.51 -12.50 -9.81
N THR A 286 -5.56 -12.82 -8.95
CA THR A 286 -4.14 -12.53 -9.16
C THR A 286 -3.30 -13.78 -8.95
N LYS A 287 -2.20 -13.87 -9.68
CA LYS A 287 -1.16 -14.88 -9.48
C LYS A 287 0.19 -14.24 -9.72
N VAL A 288 1.06 -14.33 -8.71
CA VAL A 288 2.46 -13.87 -8.81
C VAL A 288 3.36 -15.01 -8.40
N THR A 289 4.34 -15.32 -9.25
CA THR A 289 5.34 -16.37 -9.03
C THR A 289 6.73 -15.83 -9.35
N GLY A 290 7.76 -16.37 -8.70
CA GLY A 290 9.16 -16.02 -8.91
C GLY A 290 10.06 -16.59 -7.86
#